data_8420efaa7ed9cc0cffb8953f695f2abf
#
_entry.id   8420efaa7ed9cc0cffb8953f695f2abf
#
_cell.length_a   1.000
_cell.length_b   1.000
_cell.length_c   1.000
_cell.angle_alpha   90.00
_cell.angle_beta   90.00
_cell.angle_gamma   90.00
#
_symmetry.space_group_name_H-M   'P 1'
#
loop_
_entity.id
_entity.type
_entity.pdbx_description
1 polymer ?
#
loop_
_entity_poly.entity_id
_entity_poly.type
_entity_poly.pdbx_seq_one_letter_code
_entity_poly.pdbx_strand_id
1 'polypeptide(L)'
;LGDVYKRQRPIYAGFFSVITIGILTFLTYKTEYGIFLIASFGSSMVLLYGYPESPFAQPKNIFFGHLVTAIVGVLCVNFIPLPNYIVIPFGVGLGVALMIILNVTHPPAGGNPIIIIMGSVSYEYLIYPVITGVIIILIFGVFINRFILRKNYPSKWI
;
A
#
# COMPACT_ATOMS: atom_id res chain seq x y z
N LEU A 1 16.78 12.79 25.46
CA LEU A 1 15.60 11.95 25.15
C LEU A 1 15.27 11.97 23.66
N GLY A 2 15.31 13.12 22.96
CA GLY A 2 14.98 13.23 21.54
C GLY A 2 15.91 12.45 20.60
N ASP A 3 17.20 12.33 20.91
CA ASP A 3 18.16 11.63 20.06
C ASP A 3 18.09 10.11 20.22
N VAL A 4 17.74 9.61 21.40
CA VAL A 4 17.50 8.18 21.62
C VAL A 4 16.26 7.73 20.84
N TYR A 5 15.19 8.54 20.83
CA TYR A 5 13.98 8.28 20.07
C TYR A 5 14.22 8.24 18.56
N LYS A 6 15.05 9.14 18.03
CA LYS A 6 15.43 9.16 16.60
C LYS A 6 16.22 7.91 16.19
N ARG A 7 17.06 7.37 17.08
CA ARG A 7 17.85 6.15 16.81
C ARG A 7 17.03 4.87 16.88
N GLN A 8 15.96 4.83 17.67
CA GLN A 8 15.11 3.65 17.80
C GLN A 8 14.09 3.51 16.67
N ARG A 9 13.68 4.62 16.05
CA ARG A 9 12.65 4.64 14.99
C ARG A 9 12.94 3.69 13.82
N PRO A 10 14.14 3.66 13.23
CA PRO A 10 14.46 2.74 12.14
C PRO A 10 14.37 1.27 12.54
N ILE A 11 14.79 0.95 13.76
CA ILE A 11 14.77 -0.43 14.28
C ILE A 11 13.34 -0.91 14.43
N TYR A 12 12.46 -0.12 15.04
CA TYR A 12 11.04 -0.48 15.18
C TYR A 12 10.35 -0.56 13.81
N ALA A 13 10.62 0.39 12.92
CA ALA A 13 10.04 0.37 11.58
C ALA A 13 10.44 -0.90 10.82
N GLY A 14 11.71 -1.26 10.84
CA GLY A 14 12.19 -2.51 10.25
C GLY A 14 11.56 -3.74 10.87
N PHE A 15 11.56 -3.85 12.21
CA PHE A 15 11.01 -5.00 12.93
C PHE A 15 9.52 -5.23 12.64
N PHE A 16 8.69 -4.19 12.75
CA PHE A 16 7.26 -4.32 12.47
C PHE A 16 6.94 -4.51 10.99
N SER A 17 7.79 -4.02 10.09
CA SER A 17 7.69 -4.34 8.67
C SER A 17 7.92 -5.83 8.41
N VAL A 18 8.91 -6.45 9.06
CA VAL A 18 9.15 -7.91 8.97
C VAL A 18 7.92 -8.68 9.42
N ILE A 19 7.28 -8.30 10.53
CA ILE A 19 6.08 -8.97 11.03
C ILE A 19 4.94 -8.84 10.03
N THR A 20 4.61 -7.61 9.61
CA THR A 20 3.43 -7.36 8.77
C THR A 20 3.61 -7.97 7.38
N ILE A 21 4.76 -7.78 6.73
CA ILE A 21 5.05 -8.39 5.43
C ILE A 21 5.18 -9.91 5.57
N GLY A 22 5.77 -10.40 6.66
CA GLY A 22 5.86 -11.84 6.95
C GLY A 22 4.50 -12.53 7.00
N ILE A 23 3.50 -11.90 7.61
CA ILE A 23 2.12 -12.42 7.65
C ILE A 23 1.52 -12.45 6.25
N LEU A 24 1.63 -11.36 5.46
CA LEU A 24 1.15 -11.33 4.09
C LEU A 24 1.83 -12.38 3.20
N THR A 25 3.14 -12.55 3.39
CA THR A 25 3.93 -13.58 2.71
C THR A 25 3.47 -14.97 3.11
N PHE A 26 3.29 -15.22 4.41
CA PHE A 26 2.79 -16.50 4.92
C PHE A 26 1.41 -16.84 4.32
N LEU A 27 0.49 -15.89 4.35
CA LEU A 27 -0.84 -16.08 3.75
C LEU A 27 -0.76 -16.37 2.25
N THR A 28 0.12 -15.70 1.51
CA THR A 28 0.31 -15.91 0.07
C THR A 28 0.84 -17.29 -0.26
N TYR A 29 1.82 -17.82 0.52
CA TYR A 29 2.52 -19.07 0.19
C TYR A 29 2.00 -20.29 0.91
N LYS A 30 1.25 -20.13 1.98
CA LYS A 30 0.80 -21.23 2.86
C LYS A 30 -0.72 -21.41 2.89
N THR A 31 -1.47 -20.58 2.16
CA THR A 31 -2.91 -20.73 2.04
C THR A 31 -3.32 -20.81 0.57
N GLU A 32 -4.49 -21.38 0.29
CA GLU A 32 -5.08 -21.46 -1.05
C GLU A 32 -6.01 -20.29 -1.36
N TYR A 33 -6.10 -19.31 -0.45
CA TYR A 33 -7.04 -18.18 -0.58
C TYR A 33 -6.60 -17.10 -1.58
N GLY A 34 -5.37 -17.15 -2.10
CA GLY A 34 -4.88 -16.23 -3.11
C GLY A 34 -3.64 -15.45 -2.69
N ILE A 35 -3.32 -14.43 -3.48
CA ILE A 35 -2.17 -13.54 -3.23
C ILE A 35 -2.58 -12.44 -2.26
N PHE A 36 -1.79 -12.20 -1.22
CA PHE A 36 -2.00 -11.14 -0.22
C PHE A 36 -0.90 -10.08 -0.26
N LEU A 37 0.18 -10.32 -0.99
CA LEU A 37 1.38 -9.47 -1.03
C LEU A 37 1.58 -8.85 -2.40
N ILE A 38 1.82 -7.53 -2.42
CA ILE A 38 2.30 -6.79 -3.59
C ILE A 38 3.50 -5.93 -3.22
N ALA A 39 4.36 -5.62 -4.20
CA ALA A 39 5.61 -4.90 -3.96
C ALA A 39 5.41 -3.51 -3.33
N SER A 40 4.34 -2.80 -3.69
CA SER A 40 3.99 -1.49 -3.13
C SER A 40 3.70 -1.51 -1.63
N PHE A 41 3.32 -2.65 -1.05
CA PHE A 41 3.14 -2.79 0.39
C PHE A 41 4.46 -2.65 1.15
N GLY A 42 5.58 -3.13 0.59
CA GLY A 42 6.89 -2.90 1.17
C GLY A 42 7.20 -1.40 1.37
N SER A 43 6.92 -0.59 0.35
CA SER A 43 7.06 0.87 0.44
C SER A 43 6.08 1.50 1.43
N SER A 44 4.88 0.95 1.56
CA SER A 44 3.88 1.41 2.54
C SER A 44 4.36 1.25 3.98
N MET A 45 5.18 0.23 4.28
CA MET A 45 5.75 0.03 5.62
C MET A 45 6.63 1.20 6.06
N VAL A 46 7.35 1.82 5.12
CA VAL A 46 8.19 2.99 5.41
C VAL A 46 7.34 4.13 6.00
N LEU A 47 6.19 4.42 5.40
CA LEU A 47 5.27 5.44 5.89
C LEU A 47 4.57 4.99 7.18
N LEU A 48 4.02 3.78 7.18
CA LEU A 48 3.17 3.28 8.26
C LEU A 48 3.90 3.17 9.59
N TYR A 49 5.15 2.68 9.59
CA TYR A 49 5.94 2.49 10.81
C TYR A 49 7.04 3.54 10.99
N GLY A 50 7.59 4.05 9.89
CA GLY A 50 8.60 5.09 9.92
C GLY A 50 8.04 6.49 10.15
N TYR A 51 6.92 6.82 9.51
CA TYR A 51 6.33 8.17 9.49
C TYR A 51 4.80 8.13 9.65
N PRO A 52 4.26 7.51 10.72
CA PRO A 52 2.80 7.35 10.91
C PRO A 52 2.06 8.68 11.08
N GLU A 53 2.76 9.75 11.45
CA GLU A 53 2.23 11.11 11.52
C GLU A 53 2.00 11.75 10.15
N SER A 54 2.60 11.20 9.08
CA SER A 54 2.42 11.71 7.71
C SER A 54 0.95 11.64 7.29
N PRO A 55 0.43 12.66 6.59
CA PRO A 55 -0.90 12.59 5.99
C PRO A 55 -1.01 11.43 4.99
N PHE A 56 0.07 11.07 4.32
CA PHE A 56 0.14 9.98 3.35
C PHE A 56 0.11 8.58 3.98
N ALA A 57 0.32 8.48 5.30
CA ALA A 57 0.28 7.24 6.07
C ALA A 57 -1.08 6.96 6.71
N GLN A 58 -2.07 7.84 6.55
CA GLN A 58 -3.37 7.67 7.19
C GLN A 58 -4.19 6.55 6.51
N PRO A 59 -5.08 5.85 7.24
CA PRO A 59 -5.86 4.72 6.73
C PRO A 59 -6.60 5.02 5.43
N LYS A 60 -7.24 6.19 5.35
CA LYS A 60 -7.92 6.65 4.15
C LYS A 60 -6.99 6.66 2.93
N ASN A 61 -5.81 7.26 3.09
CA ASN A 61 -4.84 7.41 2.01
C ASN A 61 -4.26 6.05 1.59
N ILE A 62 -3.92 5.20 2.55
CA ILE A 62 -3.42 3.85 2.25
C ILE A 62 -4.49 3.06 1.50
N PHE A 63 -5.72 2.98 2.04
CA PHE A 63 -6.77 2.15 1.44
C PHE A 63 -7.16 2.65 0.05
N PHE A 64 -7.60 3.89 -0.04
CA PHE A 64 -8.12 4.41 -1.31
C PHE A 64 -7.01 4.71 -2.32
N GLY A 65 -5.79 5.06 -1.87
CA GLY A 65 -4.64 5.21 -2.76
C GLY A 65 -4.31 3.91 -3.50
N HIS A 66 -4.21 2.79 -2.78
CA HIS A 66 -4.01 1.48 -3.40
C HIS A 66 -5.18 1.07 -4.29
N LEU A 67 -6.42 1.28 -3.83
CA LEU A 67 -7.60 0.89 -4.58
C LEU A 67 -7.73 1.66 -5.90
N VAL A 68 -7.61 2.99 -5.86
CA VAL A 68 -7.74 3.85 -7.05
C VAL A 68 -6.67 3.51 -8.09
N THR A 69 -5.41 3.39 -7.68
CA THR A 69 -4.32 3.10 -8.61
C THR A 69 -4.40 1.69 -9.17
N ALA A 70 -4.89 0.73 -8.38
CA ALA A 70 -5.12 -0.62 -8.86
C ALA A 70 -6.27 -0.69 -9.87
N ILE A 71 -7.39 0.02 -9.61
CA ILE A 71 -8.50 0.14 -10.58
C ILE A 71 -7.99 0.71 -11.90
N VAL A 72 -7.22 1.80 -11.86
CA VAL A 72 -6.62 2.38 -13.06
C VAL A 72 -5.78 1.35 -13.82
N GLY A 73 -4.90 0.62 -13.13
CA GLY A 73 -4.08 -0.41 -13.75
C GLY A 73 -4.90 -1.50 -14.44
N VAL A 74 -5.92 -2.03 -13.75
CA VAL A 74 -6.80 -3.07 -14.30
C VAL A 74 -7.62 -2.55 -15.49
N LEU A 75 -8.14 -1.32 -15.42
CA LEU A 75 -8.84 -0.72 -16.56
C LEU A 75 -7.91 -0.51 -17.75
N CYS A 76 -6.67 -0.09 -17.52
CA CYS A 76 -5.68 0.01 -18.59
C CYS A 76 -5.44 -1.33 -19.30
N VAL A 77 -5.28 -2.41 -18.54
CA VAL A 77 -5.10 -3.77 -19.11
C VAL A 77 -6.28 -4.18 -19.98
N ASN A 78 -7.50 -3.88 -19.54
CA ASN A 78 -8.71 -4.39 -20.22
C ASN A 78 -9.18 -3.53 -21.40
N PHE A 79 -8.90 -2.23 -21.39
CA PHE A 79 -9.51 -1.30 -22.33
C PHE A 79 -8.52 -0.55 -23.23
N ILE A 80 -7.21 -0.65 -22.97
CA ILE A 80 -6.20 0.07 -23.78
C ILE A 80 -5.31 -0.94 -24.50
N PRO A 81 -5.62 -1.32 -25.77
CA PRO A 81 -4.86 -2.29 -26.56
C PRO A 81 -3.62 -1.64 -27.18
N LEU A 82 -2.77 -1.03 -26.38
CA LEU A 82 -1.53 -0.40 -26.79
C LEU A 82 -0.33 -1.10 -26.12
N PRO A 83 0.89 -0.94 -26.67
CA PRO A 83 2.09 -1.50 -26.06
C PRO A 83 2.36 -0.96 -24.65
N ASN A 84 2.91 -1.79 -23.78
CA ASN A 84 3.15 -1.47 -22.36
C ASN A 84 3.98 -0.19 -22.17
N TYR A 85 4.91 0.14 -23.05
CA TYR A 85 5.69 1.38 -22.94
C TYR A 85 4.87 2.67 -23.13
N ILE A 86 3.61 2.55 -23.61
CA ILE A 86 2.62 3.65 -23.70
C ILE A 86 1.64 3.54 -22.54
N VAL A 87 1.12 2.34 -22.27
CA VAL A 87 0.05 2.12 -21.28
C VAL A 87 0.55 2.33 -19.86
N ILE A 88 1.77 1.89 -19.53
CA ILE A 88 2.33 2.03 -18.19
C ILE A 88 2.46 3.51 -17.77
N PRO A 89 3.16 4.39 -18.52
CA PRO A 89 3.27 5.79 -18.10
C PRO A 89 1.91 6.49 -18.07
N PHE A 90 0.98 6.15 -18.97
CA PHE A 90 -0.38 6.65 -18.93
C PHE A 90 -1.11 6.22 -17.65
N GLY A 91 -1.08 4.93 -17.31
CA GLY A 91 -1.71 4.39 -16.10
C GLY A 91 -1.13 4.98 -14.81
N VAL A 92 0.20 5.14 -14.73
CA VAL A 92 0.85 5.80 -13.60
C VAL A 92 0.42 7.25 -13.48
N GLY A 93 0.48 8.01 -14.58
CA GLY A 93 0.09 9.42 -14.60
C GLY A 93 -1.36 9.63 -14.19
N LEU A 94 -2.28 8.82 -14.73
CA LEU A 94 -3.70 8.85 -14.37
C LEU A 94 -3.92 8.46 -12.89
N GLY A 95 -3.27 7.41 -12.41
CA GLY A 95 -3.34 6.99 -11.00
C GLY A 95 -2.87 8.06 -10.04
N VAL A 96 -1.74 8.73 -10.34
CA VAL A 96 -1.22 9.85 -9.55
C VAL A 96 -2.20 11.02 -9.55
N ALA A 97 -2.70 11.41 -10.72
CA ALA A 97 -3.67 12.51 -10.85
C ALA A 97 -4.93 12.24 -10.01
N LEU A 98 -5.50 11.04 -10.14
CA LEU A 98 -6.70 10.66 -9.39
C LEU A 98 -6.47 10.61 -7.88
N MET A 99 -5.34 10.09 -7.40
CA MET A 99 -5.01 10.13 -5.97
C MET A 99 -4.99 11.56 -5.41
N ILE A 100 -4.47 12.51 -6.18
CA ILE A 100 -4.41 13.92 -5.78
C ILE A 100 -5.80 14.56 -5.82
N ILE A 101 -6.55 14.40 -6.91
CA ILE A 101 -7.90 14.94 -7.08
C ILE A 101 -8.85 14.45 -5.99
N LEU A 102 -8.78 13.15 -5.67
CA LEU A 102 -9.63 12.52 -4.66
C LEU A 102 -9.13 12.74 -3.22
N ASN A 103 -7.99 13.42 -3.04
CA ASN A 103 -7.37 13.66 -1.74
C ASN A 103 -7.09 12.37 -0.94
N VAL A 104 -6.57 11.37 -1.65
CA VAL A 104 -6.19 10.05 -1.11
C VAL A 104 -4.74 9.68 -1.46
N THR A 105 -3.87 10.66 -1.55
CA THR A 105 -2.48 10.48 -1.95
C THR A 105 -1.74 9.54 -1.00
N HIS A 106 -1.26 8.44 -1.55
CA HIS A 106 -0.39 7.47 -0.90
C HIS A 106 0.74 7.08 -1.87
N PRO A 107 1.92 7.69 -1.76
CA PRO A 107 2.99 7.54 -2.75
C PRO A 107 3.35 6.09 -3.11
N PRO A 108 3.40 5.14 -2.16
CA PRO A 108 3.67 3.73 -2.49
C PRO A 108 2.69 3.13 -3.50
N ALA A 109 1.44 3.55 -3.47
CA ALA A 109 0.40 3.06 -4.38
C ALA A 109 0.63 3.47 -5.85
N GLY A 110 1.43 4.51 -6.11
CA GLY A 110 1.78 4.93 -7.47
C GLY A 110 2.47 3.85 -8.31
N GLY A 111 3.04 2.83 -7.68
CA GLY A 111 3.64 1.67 -8.36
C GLY A 111 2.63 0.60 -8.82
N ASN A 112 1.39 0.62 -8.33
CA ASN A 112 0.40 -0.42 -8.66
C ASN A 112 0.11 -0.54 -10.16
N PRO A 113 -0.10 0.54 -10.93
CA PRO A 113 -0.35 0.41 -12.37
C PRO A 113 0.78 -0.30 -13.10
N ILE A 114 2.03 -0.11 -12.68
CA ILE A 114 3.19 -0.78 -13.29
C ILE A 114 3.07 -2.29 -13.12
N ILE A 115 2.87 -2.74 -11.88
CA ILE A 115 2.79 -4.17 -11.52
C ILE A 115 1.61 -4.83 -12.26
N ILE A 116 0.47 -4.15 -12.25
CA ILE A 116 -0.80 -4.66 -12.80
C ILE A 116 -0.72 -4.78 -14.32
N ILE A 117 -0.21 -3.75 -15.00
CA ILE A 117 -0.09 -3.75 -16.47
C ILE A 117 0.96 -4.76 -16.93
N MET A 118 2.13 -4.80 -16.28
CA MET A 118 3.16 -5.79 -16.61
C MET A 118 2.72 -7.23 -16.37
N GLY A 119 1.93 -7.45 -15.33
CA GLY A 119 1.38 -8.77 -14.98
C GLY A 119 0.13 -9.15 -15.78
N SER A 120 -0.46 -8.24 -16.54
CA SER A 120 -1.74 -8.45 -17.26
C SER A 120 -2.81 -9.10 -16.37
N VAL A 121 -2.94 -8.61 -15.14
CA VAL A 121 -3.78 -9.24 -14.11
C VAL A 121 -5.27 -8.95 -14.31
N SER A 122 -6.11 -9.85 -13.82
CA SER A 122 -7.57 -9.76 -13.88
C SER A 122 -8.17 -8.87 -12.79
N TYR A 123 -9.50 -8.66 -12.84
CA TYR A 123 -10.25 -7.92 -11.83
C TYR A 123 -10.15 -8.51 -10.41
N GLU A 124 -9.89 -9.82 -10.29
CA GLU A 124 -9.70 -10.49 -9.00
C GLU A 124 -8.54 -9.89 -8.20
N TYR A 125 -7.56 -9.32 -8.89
CA TYR A 125 -6.44 -8.63 -8.26
C TYR A 125 -6.86 -7.45 -7.37
N LEU A 126 -8.00 -6.84 -7.64
CA LEU A 126 -8.56 -5.78 -6.80
C LEU A 126 -8.98 -6.32 -5.42
N ILE A 127 -9.45 -7.56 -5.37
CA ILE A 127 -9.84 -8.23 -4.12
C ILE A 127 -8.59 -8.84 -3.47
N TYR A 128 -7.90 -9.70 -4.22
CA TYR A 128 -6.65 -10.36 -3.81
C TYR A 128 -5.54 -9.97 -4.79
N PRO A 129 -4.51 -9.23 -4.37
CA PRO A 129 -4.11 -8.86 -3.01
C PRO A 129 -4.56 -7.46 -2.52
N VAL A 130 -5.15 -6.59 -3.37
CA VAL A 130 -5.23 -5.16 -3.05
C VAL A 130 -6.09 -4.91 -1.82
N ILE A 131 -7.39 -5.20 -1.86
CA ILE A 131 -8.30 -4.89 -0.74
C ILE A 131 -7.91 -5.71 0.49
N THR A 132 -7.75 -7.02 0.36
CA THR A 132 -7.47 -7.91 1.48
C THR A 132 -6.11 -7.61 2.13
N GLY A 133 -5.07 -7.40 1.32
CA GLY A 133 -3.73 -7.06 1.84
C GLY A 133 -3.71 -5.70 2.52
N VAL A 134 -4.37 -4.69 1.95
CA VAL A 134 -4.47 -3.36 2.59
C VAL A 134 -5.23 -3.43 3.92
N ILE A 135 -6.33 -4.18 4.01
CA ILE A 135 -7.05 -4.36 5.27
C ILE A 135 -6.14 -4.96 6.35
N ILE A 136 -5.39 -6.00 6.01
CA ILE A 136 -4.42 -6.61 6.94
C ILE A 136 -3.37 -5.59 7.38
N ILE A 137 -2.78 -4.85 6.43
CA ILE A 137 -1.80 -3.80 6.73
C ILE A 137 -2.38 -2.76 7.69
N LEU A 138 -3.61 -2.32 7.46
CA LEU A 138 -4.25 -1.32 8.31
C LEU A 138 -4.55 -1.84 9.71
N ILE A 139 -5.03 -3.09 9.84
CA ILE A 139 -5.24 -3.72 11.14
C ILE A 139 -3.95 -3.74 11.95
N PHE A 140 -2.86 -4.27 11.37
CA PHE A 140 -1.55 -4.30 12.03
C PHE A 140 -0.99 -2.90 12.26
N GLY A 141 -1.13 -2.00 11.29
CA GLY A 141 -0.68 -0.62 11.39
C GLY A 141 -1.32 0.13 12.54
N VAL A 142 -2.64 0.04 12.68
CA VAL A 142 -3.37 0.64 13.81
C VAL A 142 -2.97 -0.01 15.12
N PHE A 143 -3.00 -1.34 15.17
CA PHE A 143 -2.66 -2.07 16.39
C PHE A 143 -1.24 -1.75 16.88
N ILE A 144 -0.25 -1.83 16.02
CA ILE A 144 1.15 -1.61 16.40
C ILE A 144 1.39 -0.16 16.79
N ASN A 145 0.97 0.80 15.95
CA ASN A 145 1.25 2.21 16.25
C ASN A 145 0.50 2.69 17.49
N ARG A 146 -0.79 2.33 17.64
CA ARG A 146 -1.61 2.85 18.74
C ARG A 146 -1.35 2.13 20.05
N PHE A 147 -1.28 0.80 20.07
CA PHE A 147 -1.24 0.02 21.32
C PHE A 147 0.19 -0.37 21.73
N ILE A 148 1.07 -0.68 20.77
CA ILE A 148 2.45 -1.09 21.11
C ILE A 148 3.36 0.14 21.19
N LEU A 149 3.39 0.97 20.13
CA LEU A 149 4.25 2.14 20.08
C LEU A 149 3.65 3.38 20.77
N ARG A 150 2.39 3.30 21.20
CA ARG A 150 1.65 4.38 21.88
C ARG A 150 1.67 5.71 21.15
N LYS A 151 1.64 5.66 19.80
CA LYS A 151 1.57 6.84 18.96
C LYS A 151 0.11 7.26 18.73
N ASN A 152 -0.09 8.56 18.44
CA ASN A 152 -1.40 9.05 18.00
C ASN A 152 -1.63 8.66 16.54
N TYR A 153 -2.06 7.41 16.32
CA TYR A 153 -2.35 6.85 15.00
C TYR A 153 -3.65 6.04 15.03
N PRO A 154 -4.54 6.20 14.07
CA PRO A 154 -4.47 7.23 13.02
C PRO A 154 -4.75 8.62 13.59
N SER A 155 -4.14 9.66 12.99
CA SER A 155 -4.43 11.06 13.34
C SER A 155 -5.72 11.54 12.67
N LYS A 156 -6.08 10.93 11.52
CA LYS A 156 -7.35 11.11 10.80
C LYS A 156 -7.80 9.78 10.23
N TRP A 157 -9.11 9.48 10.37
CA TRP A 157 -9.70 8.28 9.79
C TRP A 157 -10.21 8.53 8.36
N ILE A 158 -10.83 9.70 8.15
CA ILE A 158 -11.47 10.13 6.90
C ILE A 158 -11.07 11.56 6.56
#